data_1f056d18ec6c8b2af5f0f329b2dbd2ff
#
_entry.id   1f056d18ec6c8b2af5f0f329b2dbd2ff
#
_cell.length_a   1.000
_cell.length_b   1.000
_cell.length_c   1.000
_cell.angle_alpha   90.00
_cell.angle_beta   90.00
_cell.angle_gamma   90.00
#
_symmetry.space_group_name_H-M   'P 1'
#
loop_
_entity.id
_entity.type
_entity.pdbx_description
1 polymer ?
#
loop_
_entity_poly.entity_id
_entity_poly.type
_entity_poly.pdbx_seq_one_letter_code
_entity_poly.pdbx_strand_id
1 'polypeptide(L)'
;MSETRMPTQKRSIEKRNRIIEKGFELMCENGYYATTIPDIAKYSDVSVGIIYQYFNDKKDIFIEGIKNYSNTIMYPMLDILENKKIEITNLKSLISDVIELFIKNHTISKKAHEELLAMSHLDEDVGNIFKTYEFEMTEKIVSLLENNNIHIKNSREKVHIAYNMIDTLCHEIVYHKHKQIDYDTMKSEIINIIVNILK
;
A
#
# COMPACT_ATOMS: atom_id res chain seq x y z
N MET A 1 8.45 -25.76 -17.12
CA MET A 1 8.25 -24.31 -16.94
C MET A 1 9.57 -23.65 -17.24
N SER A 2 9.63 -22.72 -18.21
CA SER A 2 10.88 -21.96 -18.47
C SER A 2 11.07 -20.98 -17.32
N GLU A 3 12.25 -20.97 -16.67
CA GLU A 3 12.58 -19.97 -15.69
C GLU A 3 12.47 -18.58 -16.32
N THR A 4 11.65 -17.71 -15.73
CA THR A 4 11.52 -16.31 -16.15
C THR A 4 12.85 -15.59 -15.89
N ARG A 5 13.38 -14.93 -16.90
CA ARG A 5 14.71 -14.32 -16.86
C ARG A 5 14.64 -12.95 -16.16
N MET A 6 15.38 -12.82 -15.05
CA MET A 6 15.64 -11.49 -14.49
C MET A 6 16.64 -10.72 -15.39
N PRO A 7 16.24 -9.55 -15.91
CA PRO A 7 17.09 -8.79 -16.82
C PRO A 7 18.24 -8.10 -16.07
N THR A 8 19.44 -8.12 -16.68
CA THR A 8 20.64 -7.45 -16.13
C THR A 8 21.02 -6.20 -16.92
N GLN A 9 20.58 -6.09 -18.18
CA GLN A 9 20.87 -4.92 -19.01
C GLN A 9 19.83 -3.82 -18.79
N LYS A 10 20.27 -2.57 -18.67
CA LYS A 10 19.44 -1.38 -18.41
C LYS A 10 18.16 -1.32 -19.29
N ARG A 11 18.31 -1.48 -20.60
CA ARG A 11 17.18 -1.48 -21.56
C ARG A 11 16.15 -2.59 -21.28
N SER A 12 16.62 -3.75 -20.84
CA SER A 12 15.72 -4.87 -20.50
C SER A 12 15.01 -4.65 -19.18
N ILE A 13 15.68 -4.03 -18.20
CA ILE A 13 15.08 -3.62 -16.92
C ILE A 13 13.98 -2.56 -17.17
N GLU A 14 14.28 -1.53 -17.94
CA GLU A 14 13.31 -0.48 -18.30
C GLU A 14 12.08 -1.06 -19.01
N LYS A 15 12.29 -2.01 -19.92
CA LYS A 15 11.19 -2.70 -20.61
C LYS A 15 10.33 -3.53 -19.63
N ARG A 16 10.96 -4.30 -18.73
CA ARG A 16 10.24 -5.07 -17.71
C ARG A 16 9.42 -4.16 -16.80
N ASN A 17 10.02 -3.07 -16.33
CA ASN A 17 9.33 -2.11 -15.46
C ASN A 17 8.14 -1.44 -16.17
N ARG A 18 8.28 -1.10 -17.46
CA ARG A 18 7.17 -0.56 -18.26
C ARG A 18 6.01 -1.57 -18.40
N ILE A 19 6.32 -2.87 -18.55
CA ILE A 19 5.29 -3.92 -18.61
C ILE A 19 4.56 -4.00 -17.25
N ILE A 20 5.27 -3.94 -16.13
CA ILE A 20 4.67 -3.95 -14.79
C ILE A 20 3.75 -2.74 -14.62
N GLU A 21 4.28 -1.53 -14.86
CA GLU A 21 3.53 -0.28 -14.69
C GLU A 21 2.26 -0.27 -15.55
N LYS A 22 2.41 -0.48 -16.86
CA LYS A 22 1.30 -0.42 -17.82
C LYS A 22 0.33 -1.59 -17.67
N GLY A 23 0.83 -2.79 -17.37
CA GLY A 23 -0.01 -3.96 -17.13
C GLY A 23 -0.84 -3.80 -15.85
N PHE A 24 -0.22 -3.31 -14.78
CA PHE A 24 -0.91 -3.04 -13.53
C PHE A 24 -1.96 -1.93 -13.68
N GLU A 25 -1.60 -0.80 -14.30
CA GLU A 25 -2.52 0.30 -14.63
C GLU A 25 -3.75 -0.23 -15.40
N LEU A 26 -3.54 -1.00 -16.44
CA LEU A 26 -4.60 -1.55 -17.27
C LEU A 26 -5.52 -2.51 -16.50
N MET A 27 -4.93 -3.38 -15.65
CA MET A 27 -5.72 -4.29 -14.80
C MET A 27 -6.53 -3.55 -13.73
N CYS A 28 -6.01 -2.45 -13.19
CA CYS A 28 -6.75 -1.61 -12.26
C CYS A 28 -7.89 -0.81 -12.94
N GLU A 29 -7.71 -0.41 -14.21
CA GLU A 29 -8.73 0.35 -14.93
C GLU A 29 -9.87 -0.52 -15.47
N ASN A 30 -9.55 -1.67 -16.03
CA ASN A 30 -10.49 -2.54 -16.72
C ASN A 30 -10.95 -3.75 -15.91
N GLY A 31 -10.31 -4.00 -14.76
CA GLY A 31 -10.46 -5.19 -13.94
C GLY A 31 -9.44 -6.28 -14.26
N TYR A 32 -8.93 -6.94 -13.22
CA TYR A 32 -7.93 -8.01 -13.37
C TYR A 32 -8.41 -9.13 -14.29
N TYR A 33 -9.63 -9.61 -14.10
CA TYR A 33 -10.16 -10.74 -14.87
C TYR A 33 -10.48 -10.39 -16.33
N ALA A 34 -10.88 -9.14 -16.60
CA ALA A 34 -11.20 -8.68 -17.95
C ALA A 34 -9.95 -8.37 -18.80
N THR A 35 -8.78 -8.18 -18.18
CA THR A 35 -7.54 -7.85 -18.87
C THR A 35 -6.79 -9.13 -19.29
N THR A 36 -6.30 -9.16 -20.53
CA THR A 36 -5.55 -10.29 -21.10
C THR A 36 -4.07 -9.92 -21.34
N ILE A 37 -3.20 -10.95 -21.49
CA ILE A 37 -1.77 -10.71 -21.85
C ILE A 37 -1.64 -9.97 -23.19
N PRO A 38 -2.40 -10.27 -24.24
CA PRO A 38 -2.39 -9.46 -25.47
C PRO A 38 -2.73 -7.98 -25.25
N ASP A 39 -3.68 -7.67 -24.35
CA ASP A 39 -4.03 -6.28 -24.02
C ASP A 39 -2.86 -5.58 -23.33
N ILE A 40 -2.24 -6.24 -22.36
CA ILE A 40 -1.04 -5.73 -21.67
C ILE A 40 0.10 -5.51 -22.66
N ALA A 41 0.34 -6.46 -23.59
CA ALA A 41 1.38 -6.35 -24.61
C ALA A 41 1.18 -5.11 -25.49
N LYS A 42 -0.05 -4.92 -25.97
CA LYS A 42 -0.45 -3.77 -26.78
C LYS A 42 -0.27 -2.46 -26.01
N TYR A 43 -0.74 -2.40 -24.77
CA TYR A 43 -0.69 -1.19 -23.94
C TYR A 43 0.74 -0.83 -23.50
N SER A 44 1.61 -1.84 -23.35
CA SER A 44 3.03 -1.68 -23.00
C SER A 44 3.95 -1.49 -24.22
N ASP A 45 3.40 -1.49 -25.44
CA ASP A 45 4.17 -1.42 -26.70
C ASP A 45 5.26 -2.49 -26.78
N VAL A 46 4.88 -3.74 -26.58
CA VAL A 46 5.73 -4.93 -26.73
C VAL A 46 4.97 -6.07 -27.39
N SER A 47 5.70 -7.09 -27.88
CA SER A 47 5.05 -8.32 -28.32
C SER A 47 4.69 -9.21 -27.13
N VAL A 48 3.67 -10.07 -27.29
CA VAL A 48 3.28 -11.09 -26.29
C VAL A 48 4.47 -11.98 -25.89
N GLY A 49 5.32 -12.36 -26.85
CA GLY A 49 6.52 -13.14 -26.58
C GLY A 49 7.52 -12.45 -25.66
N ILE A 50 7.59 -11.12 -25.67
CA ILE A 50 8.42 -10.34 -24.73
C ILE A 50 7.85 -10.40 -23.31
N ILE A 51 6.54 -10.40 -23.13
CA ILE A 51 5.95 -10.56 -21.80
C ILE A 51 6.34 -11.90 -21.21
N TYR A 52 6.18 -13.00 -21.96
CA TYR A 52 6.52 -14.34 -21.49
C TYR A 52 8.02 -14.60 -21.26
N GLN A 53 8.91 -13.69 -21.70
CA GLN A 53 10.32 -13.73 -21.30
C GLN A 53 10.54 -13.32 -19.84
N TYR A 54 9.65 -12.48 -19.27
CA TYR A 54 9.81 -11.90 -17.94
C TYR A 54 8.78 -12.39 -16.92
N PHE A 55 7.62 -12.83 -17.37
CA PHE A 55 6.47 -13.20 -16.53
C PHE A 55 5.82 -14.49 -17.03
N ASN A 56 5.40 -15.35 -16.12
CA ASN A 56 4.70 -16.59 -16.47
C ASN A 56 3.26 -16.31 -16.91
N ASP A 57 2.61 -15.37 -16.24
CA ASP A 57 1.24 -14.95 -16.50
C ASP A 57 1.00 -13.48 -16.09
N LYS A 58 -0.25 -13.02 -16.21
CA LYS A 58 -0.62 -11.65 -15.79
C LYS A 58 -0.61 -11.47 -14.28
N LYS A 59 -0.71 -12.56 -13.49
CA LYS A 59 -0.65 -12.51 -12.04
C LYS A 59 0.72 -12.07 -11.56
N ASP A 60 1.80 -12.56 -12.18
CA ASP A 60 3.17 -12.11 -11.88
C ASP A 60 3.30 -10.58 -12.07
N ILE A 61 2.73 -10.05 -13.17
CA ILE A 61 2.74 -8.61 -13.46
C ILE A 61 1.93 -7.84 -12.41
N PHE A 62 0.76 -8.37 -12.04
CA PHE A 62 -0.11 -7.75 -11.05
C PHE A 62 0.55 -7.69 -9.68
N ILE A 63 1.16 -8.80 -9.23
CA ILE A 63 1.89 -8.88 -7.95
C ILE A 63 3.06 -7.89 -7.89
N GLU A 64 3.85 -7.78 -8.96
CA GLU A 64 4.93 -6.79 -9.02
C GLU A 64 4.38 -5.35 -9.02
N GLY A 65 3.25 -5.12 -9.69
CA GLY A 65 2.53 -3.85 -9.66
C GLY A 65 2.02 -3.48 -8.25
N ILE A 66 1.47 -4.46 -7.51
CA ILE A 66 1.07 -4.26 -6.10
C ILE A 66 2.26 -3.83 -5.25
N LYS A 67 3.41 -4.50 -5.36
CA LYS A 67 4.62 -4.14 -4.61
C LYS A 67 5.05 -2.70 -4.88
N ASN A 68 5.05 -2.28 -6.14
CA ASN A 68 5.39 -0.91 -6.52
C ASN A 68 4.36 0.09 -5.98
N TYR A 69 3.06 -0.22 -6.09
CA TYR A 69 1.97 0.61 -5.60
C TYR A 69 2.02 0.76 -4.07
N SER A 70 2.18 -0.35 -3.34
CA SER A 70 2.29 -0.34 -1.88
C SER A 70 3.47 0.51 -1.41
N ASN A 71 4.59 0.45 -2.12
CA ASN A 71 5.76 1.27 -1.83
C ASN A 71 5.46 2.78 -1.97
N THR A 72 4.64 3.19 -2.94
CA THR A 72 4.27 4.61 -3.12
C THR A 72 3.32 5.14 -2.06
N ILE A 73 2.55 4.26 -1.40
CA ILE A 73 1.64 4.66 -0.32
C ILE A 73 2.32 4.57 1.04
N MET A 74 3.05 3.49 1.31
CA MET A 74 3.54 3.15 2.65
C MET A 74 4.84 3.87 3.02
N TYR A 75 5.80 3.96 2.11
CA TYR A 75 7.10 4.58 2.41
C TYR A 75 7.03 6.06 2.77
N PRO A 76 6.24 6.92 2.11
CA PRO A 76 6.15 8.32 2.49
C PRO A 76 5.64 8.53 3.93
N MET A 77 4.84 7.60 4.46
CA MET A 77 4.38 7.64 5.84
C MET A 77 5.52 7.34 6.82
N LEU A 78 6.36 6.35 6.49
CA LEU A 78 7.56 6.05 7.30
C LEU A 78 8.55 7.21 7.28
N ASP A 79 8.74 7.88 6.14
CA ASP A 79 9.62 9.04 6.03
C ASP A 79 9.25 10.16 7.02
N ILE A 80 7.95 10.39 7.26
CA ILE A 80 7.50 11.34 8.29
C ILE A 80 7.97 10.90 9.68
N LEU A 81 7.80 9.61 9.99
CA LEU A 81 8.14 9.06 11.29
C LEU A 81 9.66 8.98 11.51
N GLU A 82 10.44 8.68 10.46
CA GLU A 82 11.89 8.59 10.51
C GLU A 82 12.56 9.98 10.60
N ASN A 83 12.01 10.99 9.92
CA ASN A 83 12.60 12.34 9.86
C ASN A 83 12.15 13.27 10.99
N LYS A 84 11.18 12.85 11.81
CA LYS A 84 10.73 13.63 12.98
C LYS A 84 11.13 12.91 14.27
N LYS A 85 11.60 13.66 15.25
CA LYS A 85 11.79 13.13 16.61
C LYS A 85 10.42 12.74 17.17
N ILE A 86 10.25 11.48 17.52
CA ILE A 86 9.02 10.97 18.12
C ILE A 86 9.10 11.17 19.62
N GLU A 87 8.17 11.91 20.19
CA GLU A 87 8.01 12.15 21.63
C GLU A 87 6.54 11.97 22.03
N ILE A 88 6.29 11.56 23.26
CA ILE A 88 4.91 11.41 23.77
C ILE A 88 4.14 12.74 23.67
N THR A 89 4.86 13.87 23.81
CA THR A 89 4.29 15.22 23.76
C THR A 89 3.81 15.64 22.35
N ASN A 90 4.40 15.08 21.29
CA ASN A 90 4.04 15.42 19.90
C ASN A 90 3.28 14.32 19.17
N LEU A 91 2.97 13.19 19.80
CA LEU A 91 2.27 12.06 19.17
C LEU A 91 0.97 12.49 18.49
N LYS A 92 0.20 13.38 19.09
CA LYS A 92 -1.08 13.85 18.53
C LYS A 92 -0.88 14.55 17.19
N SER A 93 0.08 15.47 17.10
CA SER A 93 0.42 16.17 15.85
C SER A 93 0.98 15.19 14.82
N LEU A 94 1.86 14.29 15.23
CA LEU A 94 2.49 13.32 14.35
C LEU A 94 1.47 12.36 13.71
N ILE A 95 0.52 11.85 14.51
CA ILE A 95 -0.57 10.98 14.03
C ILE A 95 -1.46 11.77 13.04
N SER A 96 -1.74 13.06 13.32
CA SER A 96 -2.51 13.89 12.41
C SER A 96 -1.81 14.05 11.06
N ASP A 97 -0.50 14.32 11.05
CA ASP A 97 0.29 14.45 9.82
C ASP A 97 0.32 13.14 9.02
N VAL A 98 0.44 12.00 9.71
CA VAL A 98 0.38 10.67 9.09
C VAL A 98 -0.99 10.43 8.44
N ILE A 99 -2.09 10.74 9.13
CA ILE A 99 -3.45 10.60 8.59
C ILE A 99 -3.64 11.47 7.34
N GLU A 100 -3.21 12.74 7.36
CA GLU A 100 -3.32 13.64 6.20
C GLU A 100 -2.54 13.11 4.99
N LEU A 101 -1.32 12.63 5.20
CA LEU A 101 -0.54 12.05 4.12
C LEU A 101 -1.18 10.76 3.58
N PHE A 102 -1.72 9.91 4.46
CA PHE A 102 -2.36 8.67 4.09
C PHE A 102 -3.62 8.93 3.24
N ILE A 103 -4.46 9.89 3.65
CA ILE A 103 -5.62 10.35 2.87
C ILE A 103 -5.17 10.85 1.49
N LYS A 104 -4.15 11.70 1.45
CA LYS A 104 -3.61 12.24 0.19
C LYS A 104 -3.14 11.13 -0.75
N ASN A 105 -2.42 10.14 -0.23
CA ASN A 105 -1.90 9.05 -1.05
C ASN A 105 -3.01 8.12 -1.57
N HIS A 106 -4.04 7.86 -0.78
CA HIS A 106 -5.20 7.07 -1.19
C HIS A 106 -6.05 7.72 -2.28
N THR A 107 -6.03 9.06 -2.40
CA THR A 107 -6.77 9.75 -3.47
C THR A 107 -6.17 9.58 -4.86
N ILE A 108 -4.91 9.11 -4.98
CA ILE A 108 -4.18 9.05 -6.24
C ILE A 108 -4.80 8.06 -7.24
N SER A 109 -5.38 6.95 -6.77
CA SER A 109 -6.02 5.98 -7.65
C SER A 109 -7.12 5.17 -6.96
N LYS A 110 -8.35 5.71 -6.97
CA LYS A 110 -9.52 5.02 -6.41
C LYS A 110 -9.77 3.66 -7.08
N LYS A 111 -9.70 3.59 -8.41
CA LYS A 111 -9.94 2.33 -9.15
C LYS A 111 -8.91 1.26 -8.83
N ALA A 112 -7.62 1.64 -8.77
CA ALA A 112 -6.56 0.70 -8.41
C ALA A 112 -6.80 0.13 -7.01
N HIS A 113 -7.17 0.97 -6.07
CA HIS A 113 -7.43 0.53 -4.70
C HIS A 113 -8.62 -0.44 -4.60
N GLU A 114 -9.73 -0.13 -5.28
CA GLU A 114 -10.92 -1.01 -5.32
C GLU A 114 -10.58 -2.39 -5.93
N GLU A 115 -9.82 -2.43 -7.03
CA GLU A 115 -9.39 -3.68 -7.67
C GLU A 115 -8.43 -4.47 -6.78
N LEU A 116 -7.49 -3.79 -6.12
CA LEU A 116 -6.56 -4.40 -5.18
C LEU A 116 -7.28 -5.05 -4.01
N LEU A 117 -8.24 -4.33 -3.42
CA LEU A 117 -9.04 -4.84 -2.30
C LEU A 117 -9.88 -6.05 -2.74
N ALA A 118 -10.53 -5.99 -3.90
CA ALA A 118 -11.26 -7.11 -4.46
C ALA A 118 -10.34 -8.33 -4.66
N MET A 119 -9.17 -8.14 -5.26
CA MET A 119 -8.22 -9.22 -5.49
C MET A 119 -7.62 -9.78 -4.21
N SER A 120 -7.42 -8.98 -3.17
CA SER A 120 -6.93 -9.47 -1.87
C SER A 120 -7.89 -10.46 -1.18
N HIS A 121 -9.18 -10.38 -1.50
CA HIS A 121 -10.19 -11.33 -1.02
C HIS A 121 -10.39 -12.54 -1.95
N LEU A 122 -10.11 -12.39 -3.24
CA LEU A 122 -10.36 -13.43 -4.24
C LEU A 122 -9.13 -14.32 -4.52
N ASP A 123 -7.92 -13.83 -4.25
CA ASP A 123 -6.66 -14.53 -4.53
C ASP A 123 -5.79 -14.58 -3.29
N GLU A 124 -5.44 -15.79 -2.84
CA GLU A 124 -4.70 -16.01 -1.61
C GLU A 124 -3.29 -15.40 -1.64
N ASP A 125 -2.59 -15.45 -2.79
CA ASP A 125 -1.25 -14.89 -2.90
C ASP A 125 -1.29 -13.36 -2.78
N VAL A 126 -2.30 -12.73 -3.40
CA VAL A 126 -2.53 -11.30 -3.27
C VAL A 126 -2.89 -10.94 -1.82
N GLY A 127 -3.82 -11.69 -1.20
CA GLY A 127 -4.18 -11.49 0.20
C GLY A 127 -2.99 -11.61 1.17
N ASN A 128 -2.09 -12.56 0.93
CA ASN A 128 -0.89 -12.75 1.73
C ASN A 128 0.11 -11.59 1.58
N ILE A 129 0.20 -10.97 0.41
CA ILE A 129 1.02 -9.77 0.22
C ILE A 129 0.53 -8.63 1.12
N PHE A 130 -0.79 -8.36 1.15
CA PHE A 130 -1.36 -7.33 2.02
C PHE A 130 -1.10 -7.60 3.50
N LYS A 131 -1.34 -8.83 3.97
CA LYS A 131 -1.04 -9.22 5.36
C LYS A 131 0.43 -9.03 5.71
N THR A 132 1.33 -9.35 4.77
CA THR A 132 2.77 -9.18 4.97
C THR A 132 3.13 -7.70 5.11
N TYR A 133 2.64 -6.84 4.23
CA TYR A 133 2.90 -5.40 4.29
C TYR A 133 2.33 -4.75 5.55
N GLU A 134 1.11 -5.11 5.93
CA GLU A 134 0.47 -4.63 7.16
C GLU A 134 1.31 -4.97 8.40
N PHE A 135 1.80 -6.20 8.46
CA PHE A 135 2.64 -6.64 9.57
C PHE A 135 4.03 -5.99 9.54
N GLU A 136 4.67 -5.89 8.37
CA GLU A 136 5.95 -5.18 8.22
C GLU A 136 5.86 -3.71 8.64
N MET A 137 4.75 -3.04 8.32
CA MET A 137 4.50 -1.68 8.75
C MET A 137 4.39 -1.58 10.27
N THR A 138 3.66 -2.51 10.89
CA THR A 138 3.57 -2.60 12.34
C THR A 138 4.95 -2.73 12.99
N GLU A 139 5.79 -3.66 12.51
CA GLU A 139 7.14 -3.89 13.06
C GLU A 139 8.06 -2.67 12.86
N LYS A 140 7.98 -1.99 11.73
CA LYS A 140 8.74 -0.76 11.47
C LYS A 140 8.36 0.37 12.43
N ILE A 141 7.06 0.58 12.66
CA ILE A 141 6.58 1.61 13.60
C ILE A 141 7.01 1.25 15.03
N VAL A 142 6.90 0.00 15.46
CA VAL A 142 7.39 -0.46 16.78
C VAL A 142 8.87 -0.15 16.92
N SER A 143 9.69 -0.51 15.94
CA SER A 143 11.12 -0.25 15.95
C SER A 143 11.44 1.26 16.02
N LEU A 144 10.68 2.10 15.32
CA LEU A 144 10.84 3.55 15.38
C LEU A 144 10.50 4.13 16.76
N LEU A 145 9.46 3.62 17.41
CA LEU A 145 9.12 4.01 18.80
C LEU A 145 10.25 3.63 19.77
N GLU A 146 10.74 2.40 19.69
CA GLU A 146 11.84 1.92 20.54
C GLU A 146 13.14 2.72 20.33
N ASN A 147 13.50 3.03 19.07
CA ASN A 147 14.65 3.86 18.72
C ASN A 147 14.54 5.29 19.26
N ASN A 148 13.32 5.78 19.51
CA ASN A 148 13.06 7.06 20.18
C ASN A 148 12.87 6.93 21.71
N ASN A 149 13.27 5.80 22.30
CA ASN A 149 13.13 5.49 23.72
C ASN A 149 11.68 5.50 24.23
N ILE A 150 10.72 5.17 23.36
CA ILE A 150 9.31 5.02 23.72
C ILE A 150 9.02 3.52 23.83
N HIS A 151 8.97 3.02 25.07
CA HIS A 151 8.73 1.63 25.38
C HIS A 151 7.27 1.45 25.82
N ILE A 152 6.49 0.76 24.99
CA ILE A 152 5.05 0.56 25.17
C ILE A 152 4.81 -0.93 25.48
N LYS A 153 4.10 -1.22 26.57
CA LYS A 153 3.68 -2.60 26.85
C LYS A 153 2.73 -3.07 25.75
N ASN A 154 2.96 -4.26 25.19
CA ASN A 154 2.21 -4.83 24.05
C ASN A 154 2.25 -3.88 22.83
N SER A 155 3.45 -3.34 22.54
CA SER A 155 3.66 -2.34 21.49
C SER A 155 3.16 -2.82 20.11
N ARG A 156 3.43 -4.09 19.79
CA ARG A 156 3.04 -4.69 18.51
C ARG A 156 1.51 -4.67 18.32
N GLU A 157 0.78 -5.19 19.28
CA GLU A 157 -0.69 -5.24 19.23
C GLU A 157 -1.30 -3.83 19.20
N LYS A 158 -0.79 -2.91 20.02
CA LYS A 158 -1.26 -1.53 20.09
C LYS A 158 -0.99 -0.75 18.80
N VAL A 159 0.22 -0.88 18.24
CA VAL A 159 0.59 -0.26 16.97
C VAL A 159 -0.25 -0.85 15.83
N HIS A 160 -0.46 -2.17 15.83
CA HIS A 160 -1.29 -2.83 14.82
C HIS A 160 -2.74 -2.34 14.87
N ILE A 161 -3.32 -2.21 16.06
CA ILE A 161 -4.66 -1.60 16.25
C ILE A 161 -4.67 -0.16 15.72
N ALA A 162 -3.67 0.66 16.09
CA ALA A 162 -3.58 2.05 15.66
C ALA A 162 -3.48 2.17 14.14
N TYR A 163 -2.64 1.35 13.50
CA TYR A 163 -2.50 1.29 12.05
C TYR A 163 -3.84 0.98 11.38
N ASN A 164 -4.53 -0.08 11.81
CA ASN A 164 -5.82 -0.46 11.24
C ASN A 164 -6.91 0.60 11.43
N MET A 165 -6.92 1.31 12.56
CA MET A 165 -7.83 2.43 12.78
C MET A 165 -7.59 3.58 11.80
N ILE A 166 -6.33 3.92 11.53
CA ILE A 166 -5.95 4.97 10.56
C ILE A 166 -6.32 4.53 9.16
N ASP A 167 -5.99 3.30 8.77
CA ASP A 167 -6.29 2.75 7.45
C ASP A 167 -7.80 2.76 7.18
N THR A 168 -8.61 2.23 8.10
CA THR A 168 -10.07 2.24 7.99
C THR A 168 -10.64 3.65 7.89
N LEU A 169 -10.16 4.60 8.71
CA LEU A 169 -10.58 6.01 8.64
C LEU A 169 -10.29 6.62 7.26
N CYS A 170 -9.08 6.38 6.74
CA CYS A 170 -8.66 6.94 5.45
C CYS A 170 -9.46 6.33 4.30
N HIS A 171 -9.71 5.03 4.32
CA HIS A 171 -10.58 4.35 3.35
C HIS A 171 -11.99 4.93 3.36
N GLU A 172 -12.58 5.11 4.53
CA GLU A 172 -13.93 5.64 4.65
C GLU A 172 -14.00 7.10 4.15
N ILE A 173 -13.02 7.94 4.51
CA ILE A 173 -12.96 9.32 4.04
C ILE A 173 -12.82 9.40 2.51
N VAL A 174 -12.02 8.53 1.90
CA VAL A 174 -11.71 8.62 0.47
C VAL A 174 -12.76 7.92 -0.40
N TYR A 175 -13.27 6.76 0.05
CA TYR A 175 -14.07 5.89 -0.82
C TYR A 175 -15.54 5.76 -0.43
N HIS A 176 -15.87 5.84 0.86
CA HIS A 176 -17.18 5.43 1.38
C HIS A 176 -17.82 6.44 2.33
N LYS A 177 -17.59 7.74 2.11
CA LYS A 177 -18.11 8.82 2.98
C LYS A 177 -19.62 8.74 3.22
N HIS A 178 -20.01 8.67 4.49
CA HIS A 178 -21.40 8.78 4.92
C HIS A 178 -21.78 10.24 5.19
N LYS A 179 -22.92 10.66 4.67
CA LYS A 179 -23.40 12.06 4.84
C LYS A 179 -23.73 12.43 6.29
N GLN A 180 -23.99 11.43 7.13
CA GLN A 180 -24.39 11.60 8.53
C GLN A 180 -23.20 11.66 9.50
N ILE A 181 -21.97 11.41 9.04
CA ILE A 181 -20.78 11.38 9.88
C ILE A 181 -19.95 12.65 9.67
N ASP A 182 -19.58 13.29 10.78
CA ASP A 182 -18.60 14.36 10.82
C ASP A 182 -17.19 13.76 10.90
N TYR A 183 -16.48 13.79 9.78
CA TYR A 183 -15.15 13.17 9.65
C TYR A 183 -14.05 13.94 10.36
N ASP A 184 -14.21 15.23 10.62
CA ASP A 184 -13.26 16.01 11.42
C ASP A 184 -13.36 15.59 12.89
N THR A 185 -14.57 15.40 13.39
CA THR A 185 -14.81 14.82 14.70
C THR A 185 -14.29 13.39 14.78
N MET A 186 -14.62 12.51 13.82
CA MET A 186 -14.16 11.12 13.79
C MET A 186 -12.64 11.02 13.79
N LYS A 187 -11.95 11.83 12.99
CA LYS A 187 -10.49 11.93 12.97
C LYS A 187 -9.94 12.32 14.35
N SER A 188 -10.54 13.34 14.98
CA SER A 188 -10.11 13.80 16.30
C SER A 188 -10.25 12.71 17.36
N GLU A 189 -11.34 11.97 17.34
CA GLU A 189 -11.60 10.86 18.26
C GLU A 189 -10.61 9.70 18.05
N ILE A 190 -10.35 9.30 16.79
CA ILE A 190 -9.35 8.27 16.47
C ILE A 190 -7.97 8.68 16.97
N ILE A 191 -7.54 9.93 16.74
CA ILE A 191 -6.26 10.44 17.24
C ILE A 191 -6.20 10.34 18.78
N ASN A 192 -7.25 10.73 19.47
CA ASN A 192 -7.32 10.65 20.94
C ASN A 192 -7.22 9.20 21.43
N ILE A 193 -7.93 8.27 20.79
CA ILE A 193 -7.89 6.84 21.11
C ILE A 193 -6.48 6.29 20.92
N ILE A 194 -5.85 6.56 19.77
CA ILE A 194 -4.49 6.07 19.46
C ILE A 194 -3.48 6.61 20.47
N VAL A 195 -3.53 7.91 20.79
CA VAL A 195 -2.64 8.51 21.81
C VAL A 195 -2.84 7.85 23.17
N ASN A 196 -4.07 7.50 23.55
CA ASN A 196 -4.35 6.83 24.82
C ASN A 196 -3.88 5.37 24.83
N ILE A 197 -4.00 4.66 23.70
CA ILE A 197 -3.52 3.28 23.58
C ILE A 197 -1.99 3.23 23.68
N LEU A 198 -1.28 4.23 23.09
CA LEU A 198 0.18 4.26 23.01
C LEU A 198 0.84 4.82 24.30
N LYS A 199 0.10 5.32 25.24
CA LYS A 199 0.58 5.65 26.59
C LYS A 199 0.55 4.41 27.49
#